data_e19fe74c55086fec838661d92c1b2806
#
_entry.id   e19fe74c55086fec838661d92c1b2806
#
_cell.length_a   1.000
_cell.length_b   1.000
_cell.length_c   1.000
_cell.angle_alpha   90.00
_cell.angle_beta   90.00
_cell.angle_gamma   90.00
#
_symmetry.space_group_name_H-M   'P 1'
#
loop_
_entity.id
_entity.type
_entity.pdbx_description
1 polymer ?
#
loop_
_entity_poly.entity_id
_entity_poly.type
_entity_poly.pdbx_seq_one_letter_code
_entity_poly.pdbx_strand_id
1 'polypeptide(L)'
;GSTGAQGAQGNTGSGSAGAQGAQGASGSAGSRTTANASTGSIANNASANISITAAKVYALLKIQTSAAAWVTLYTDSTSRSNDSSRNETTDPTPGSGVVAEAITTAAATQIITPALIGWNNDGTPASTVYAKVVNKSGSTGSITVTLHYLPLET
;
A
#
# COMPACT_ATOMS: atom_id res chain seq x y z
N GLY A 1 -68.67 20.56 53.91
CA GLY A 1 -67.51 19.71 53.82
C GLY A 1 -66.30 20.52 53.39
N SER A 2 -65.21 20.54 54.17
CA SER A 2 -63.95 21.23 53.82
C SER A 2 -63.22 20.40 52.84
N THR A 3 -62.71 21.05 51.77
CA THR A 3 -61.86 20.43 50.80
C THR A 3 -60.54 19.96 51.43
N GLY A 4 -60.15 18.67 51.21
CA GLY A 4 -58.89 18.14 51.72
C GLY A 4 -57.69 18.87 51.21
N ALA A 5 -56.62 18.96 51.98
CA ALA A 5 -55.37 19.59 51.62
C ALA A 5 -54.72 18.93 50.39
N GLN A 6 -54.22 19.74 49.47
CA GLN A 6 -53.50 19.28 48.31
C GLN A 6 -52.19 18.59 48.76
N GLY A 7 -51.90 17.40 48.20
CA GLY A 7 -50.69 16.68 48.53
C GLY A 7 -49.43 17.49 48.13
N ALA A 8 -48.39 17.37 48.93
CA ALA A 8 -47.10 18.04 48.67
C ALA A 8 -46.48 17.63 47.31
N GLN A 9 -46.02 18.61 46.61
CA GLN A 9 -45.30 18.38 45.33
C GLN A 9 -44.01 17.61 45.62
N GLY A 10 -43.77 16.53 44.89
CA GLY A 10 -42.54 15.76 45.01
C GLY A 10 -41.32 16.60 44.70
N ASN A 11 -40.24 16.40 45.44
CA ASN A 11 -38.94 17.07 45.18
C ASN A 11 -38.44 16.79 43.78
N THR A 12 -38.00 17.86 43.11
CA THR A 12 -37.29 17.73 41.83
C THR A 12 -36.04 16.89 42.05
N GLY A 13 -35.96 15.75 41.41
CA GLY A 13 -34.74 14.92 41.47
C GLY A 13 -33.55 15.69 40.92
N SER A 14 -32.51 15.93 41.73
CA SER A 14 -31.23 16.46 41.31
C SER A 14 -30.40 15.34 40.66
N GLY A 15 -30.83 14.87 39.49
CA GLY A 15 -30.00 14.02 38.66
C GLY A 15 -28.89 14.83 38.06
N SER A 16 -27.64 14.63 38.51
CA SER A 16 -26.49 15.17 37.76
C SER A 16 -26.48 14.54 36.37
N ALA A 17 -26.30 15.35 35.31
CA ALA A 17 -26.11 14.82 33.97
C ALA A 17 -24.96 13.81 34.00
N GLY A 18 -25.19 12.62 33.46
CA GLY A 18 -24.15 11.61 33.36
C GLY A 18 -22.91 12.18 32.66
N ALA A 19 -21.73 11.73 33.08
CA ALA A 19 -20.49 12.18 32.43
C ALA A 19 -20.56 11.92 30.91
N GLN A 20 -20.22 12.93 30.14
CA GLN A 20 -20.14 12.80 28.68
C GLN A 20 -19.16 11.67 28.35
N GLY A 21 -19.55 10.75 27.50
CA GLY A 21 -18.66 9.67 27.05
C GLY A 21 -17.35 10.23 26.52
N ALA A 22 -16.25 9.56 26.79
CA ALA A 22 -14.93 9.95 26.29
C ALA A 22 -14.96 10.07 24.77
N GLN A 23 -14.42 11.16 24.24
CA GLN A 23 -14.24 11.33 22.79
C GLN A 23 -13.34 10.21 22.27
N GLY A 24 -13.74 9.55 21.18
CA GLY A 24 -12.91 8.54 20.53
C GLY A 24 -11.53 9.12 20.17
N ALA A 25 -10.51 8.30 20.27
CA ALA A 25 -9.15 8.71 19.86
C ALA A 25 -9.16 9.20 18.42
N SER A 26 -8.48 10.31 18.17
CA SER A 26 -8.28 10.82 16.81
C SER A 26 -7.54 9.77 15.98
N GLY A 27 -8.08 9.40 14.81
CA GLY A 27 -7.39 8.53 13.87
C GLY A 27 -6.05 9.16 13.47
N SER A 28 -4.97 8.39 13.55
CA SER A 28 -3.66 8.84 13.07
C SER A 28 -3.64 8.73 11.54
N ALA A 29 -3.42 9.84 10.83
CA ALA A 29 -3.13 9.79 9.41
C ALA A 29 -1.82 9.03 9.17
N GLY A 30 -1.79 8.11 8.20
CA GLY A 30 -0.57 7.41 7.82
C GLY A 30 0.55 8.38 7.44
N SER A 31 1.78 8.08 7.83
CA SER A 31 2.97 8.83 7.41
C SER A 31 3.61 8.20 6.18
N ARG A 32 4.23 9.01 5.33
CA ARG A 32 5.05 8.51 4.22
C ARG A 32 6.18 7.64 4.76
N THR A 33 6.40 6.50 4.12
CA THR A 33 7.40 5.52 4.54
C THR A 33 8.03 4.85 3.32
N THR A 34 8.95 3.93 3.56
CA THR A 34 9.60 3.13 2.52
C THR A 34 9.56 1.65 2.88
N ALA A 35 9.52 0.81 1.86
CA ALA A 35 9.75 -0.63 1.97
C ALA A 35 10.60 -1.09 0.80
N ASN A 36 11.44 -2.09 1.00
CA ASN A 36 12.31 -2.59 -0.05
C ASN A 36 12.44 -4.12 -0.03
N ALA A 37 12.83 -4.67 -1.16
CA ALA A 37 13.32 -6.03 -1.28
C ALA A 37 14.37 -6.09 -2.40
N SER A 38 15.21 -7.10 -2.34
CA SER A 38 16.27 -7.31 -3.33
C SER A 38 16.05 -8.61 -4.07
N THR A 39 16.42 -8.65 -5.34
CA THR A 39 16.57 -9.90 -6.09
C THR A 39 17.78 -10.67 -5.55
N GLY A 40 17.85 -11.97 -5.78
CA GLY A 40 19.14 -12.63 -5.79
C GLY A 40 20.03 -12.08 -6.91
N SER A 41 21.24 -12.63 -7.07
CA SER A 41 22.09 -12.31 -8.22
C SER A 41 21.44 -12.86 -9.50
N ILE A 42 21.13 -11.99 -10.45
CA ILE A 42 20.51 -12.33 -11.74
C ILE A 42 21.34 -11.78 -12.90
N ALA A 43 21.44 -12.54 -13.99
CA ALA A 43 22.16 -12.13 -15.19
C ALA A 43 21.49 -10.94 -15.84
N ASN A 44 22.26 -10.21 -16.69
CA ASN A 44 21.68 -9.14 -17.51
C ASN A 44 20.54 -9.67 -18.40
N ASN A 45 19.45 -8.94 -18.48
CA ASN A 45 18.17 -9.29 -19.12
C ASN A 45 17.42 -10.50 -18.50
N ALA A 46 17.91 -11.09 -17.43
CA ALA A 46 17.15 -12.06 -16.65
C ALA A 46 16.21 -11.36 -15.68
N SER A 47 15.15 -12.07 -15.29
CA SER A 47 14.15 -11.57 -14.35
C SER A 47 14.14 -12.35 -13.04
N ALA A 48 13.71 -11.67 -11.97
CA ALA A 48 13.38 -12.31 -10.71
C ALA A 48 12.06 -11.75 -10.18
N ASN A 49 11.34 -12.59 -9.45
CA ASN A 49 10.16 -12.20 -8.70
C ASN A 49 10.56 -11.89 -7.26
N ILE A 50 10.12 -10.75 -6.76
CA ILE A 50 10.31 -10.36 -5.35
C ILE A 50 8.96 -10.01 -4.72
N SER A 51 8.93 -10.05 -3.40
CA SER A 51 7.78 -9.61 -2.59
C SER A 51 8.27 -8.57 -1.61
N ILE A 52 7.61 -7.41 -1.57
CA ILE A 52 7.97 -6.28 -0.72
C ILE A 52 6.89 -6.16 0.36
N THR A 53 7.28 -6.27 1.64
CA THR A 53 6.33 -6.06 2.74
C THR A 53 6.10 -4.57 2.92
N ALA A 54 4.91 -4.09 2.58
CA ALA A 54 4.56 -2.68 2.60
C ALA A 54 3.20 -2.43 3.28
N ALA A 55 2.09 -2.45 2.53
CA ALA A 55 0.75 -2.21 3.04
C ALA A 55 -0.28 -2.93 2.14
N LYS A 56 -1.48 -3.21 2.67
CA LYS A 56 -2.57 -3.83 1.90
C LYS A 56 -3.10 -2.89 0.83
N VAL A 57 -3.26 -1.62 1.18
CA VAL A 57 -3.60 -0.53 0.27
C VAL A 57 -2.61 0.62 0.48
N TYR A 58 -2.10 1.20 -0.57
CA TYR A 58 -1.08 2.25 -0.50
C TYR A 58 -1.19 3.26 -1.65
N ALA A 59 -0.81 4.50 -1.38
CA ALA A 59 -0.52 5.48 -2.41
C ALA A 59 0.98 5.42 -2.75
N LEU A 60 1.31 5.00 -3.97
CA LEU A 60 2.68 4.92 -4.46
C LEU A 60 3.16 6.29 -4.92
N LEU A 61 4.31 6.72 -4.41
CA LEU A 61 4.89 8.04 -4.68
C LEU A 61 6.16 7.96 -5.53
N LYS A 62 7.02 6.95 -5.29
CA LYS A 62 8.27 6.75 -6.03
C LYS A 62 8.65 5.28 -6.05
N ILE A 63 9.34 4.88 -7.10
CA ILE A 63 10.06 3.59 -7.21
C ILE A 63 11.55 3.91 -7.36
N GLN A 64 12.38 3.35 -6.50
CA GLN A 64 13.83 3.50 -6.56
C GLN A 64 14.47 2.14 -6.86
N THR A 65 15.48 2.13 -7.71
CA THR A 65 16.26 0.94 -8.05
C THR A 65 17.74 1.18 -7.77
N SER A 66 18.44 0.15 -7.31
CA SER A 66 19.90 0.21 -7.04
C SER A 66 20.77 0.07 -8.30
N ALA A 67 20.18 -0.29 -9.43
CA ALA A 67 20.83 -0.41 -10.74
C ALA A 67 19.79 -0.24 -11.85
N ALA A 68 20.23 -0.20 -13.10
CA ALA A 68 19.33 -0.21 -14.26
C ALA A 68 18.40 -1.44 -14.20
N ALA A 69 17.12 -1.22 -14.29
CA ALA A 69 16.11 -2.26 -14.17
C ALA A 69 14.79 -1.88 -14.85
N TRP A 70 14.03 -2.89 -15.23
CA TRP A 70 12.61 -2.77 -15.48
C TRP A 70 11.87 -3.44 -14.33
N VAL A 71 11.09 -2.67 -13.61
CA VAL A 71 10.30 -3.08 -12.43
C VAL A 71 8.83 -3.00 -12.78
N THR A 72 8.09 -4.08 -12.56
CA THR A 72 6.63 -4.11 -12.69
C THR A 72 6.03 -4.52 -11.35
N LEU A 73 5.05 -3.76 -10.85
CA LEU A 73 4.30 -4.05 -9.63
C LEU A 73 2.93 -4.64 -9.96
N TYR A 74 2.48 -5.57 -9.14
CA TYR A 74 1.23 -6.32 -9.36
C TYR A 74 0.36 -6.34 -8.10
N THR A 75 -0.95 -6.50 -8.31
CA THR A 75 -1.94 -6.65 -7.24
C THR A 75 -1.83 -7.97 -6.49
N ASP A 76 -1.38 -9.03 -7.18
CA ASP A 76 -1.29 -10.40 -6.62
C ASP A 76 -0.24 -11.25 -7.36
N SER A 77 0.07 -12.43 -6.79
CA SER A 77 1.07 -13.34 -7.36
C SER A 77 0.59 -14.00 -8.67
N THR A 78 -0.70 -14.18 -8.86
CA THR A 78 -1.27 -14.75 -10.09
C THR A 78 -1.12 -13.79 -11.26
N SER A 79 -1.45 -12.52 -11.05
CA SER A 79 -1.25 -11.44 -12.02
C SER A 79 0.22 -11.35 -12.44
N ARG A 80 1.15 -11.41 -11.48
CA ARG A 80 2.59 -11.45 -11.77
C ARG A 80 2.99 -12.67 -12.61
N SER A 81 2.45 -13.84 -12.30
CA SER A 81 2.75 -15.08 -13.02
C SER A 81 2.22 -15.05 -14.45
N ASN A 82 1.01 -14.55 -14.65
CA ASN A 82 0.38 -14.40 -15.96
C ASN A 82 1.13 -13.43 -16.87
N ASP A 83 1.80 -12.41 -16.29
CA ASP A 83 2.58 -11.40 -16.99
C ASP A 83 4.07 -11.75 -17.14
N SER A 84 4.46 -12.98 -16.80
CA SER A 84 5.87 -13.41 -16.73
C SER A 84 6.63 -13.26 -18.06
N SER A 85 5.96 -13.52 -19.19
CA SER A 85 6.54 -13.50 -20.54
C SER A 85 6.40 -12.17 -21.27
N ARG A 86 5.75 -11.15 -20.69
CA ARG A 86 5.58 -9.86 -21.33
C ARG A 86 6.93 -9.15 -21.50
N ASN A 87 7.12 -8.56 -22.69
CA ASN A 87 8.28 -7.76 -23.00
C ASN A 87 8.10 -6.32 -22.50
N GLU A 88 9.22 -5.66 -22.21
CA GLU A 88 9.30 -4.27 -21.77
C GLU A 88 8.61 -3.26 -22.70
N THR A 89 8.59 -3.57 -24.00
CA THR A 89 7.99 -2.71 -25.05
C THR A 89 6.52 -3.01 -25.33
N THR A 90 5.91 -3.91 -24.57
CA THR A 90 4.50 -4.31 -24.73
C THR A 90 3.70 -3.79 -23.55
N ASP A 91 2.64 -3.04 -23.81
CA ASP A 91 1.75 -2.54 -22.78
C ASP A 91 1.06 -3.71 -22.06
N PRO A 92 0.84 -3.61 -20.74
CA PRO A 92 0.09 -4.60 -20.00
C PRO A 92 -1.37 -4.65 -20.51
N THR A 93 -1.93 -5.86 -20.58
CA THR A 93 -3.34 -6.01 -20.91
C THR A 93 -4.21 -5.30 -19.86
N PRO A 94 -5.21 -4.49 -20.24
CA PRO A 94 -6.12 -3.87 -19.30
C PRO A 94 -6.74 -4.90 -18.36
N GLY A 95 -6.71 -4.63 -17.05
CA GLY A 95 -7.23 -5.53 -16.02
C GLY A 95 -6.30 -6.70 -15.66
N SER A 96 -5.07 -6.74 -16.15
CA SER A 96 -4.10 -7.81 -15.85
C SER A 96 -3.51 -7.77 -14.43
N GLY A 97 -3.90 -6.78 -13.61
CA GLY A 97 -3.39 -6.62 -12.25
C GLY A 97 -2.01 -5.92 -12.17
N VAL A 98 -1.53 -5.36 -13.27
CA VAL A 98 -0.34 -4.47 -13.24
C VAL A 98 -0.73 -3.14 -12.59
N VAL A 99 0.00 -2.76 -11.54
CA VAL A 99 -0.22 -1.53 -10.77
C VAL A 99 0.62 -0.39 -11.32
N ALA A 100 1.90 -0.65 -11.54
CA ALA A 100 2.87 0.35 -12.00
C ALA A 100 4.05 -0.30 -12.68
N GLU A 101 4.73 0.47 -13.53
CA GLU A 101 6.00 0.11 -14.13
C GLU A 101 7.01 1.24 -13.97
N ALA A 102 8.27 0.86 -13.82
CA ALA A 102 9.41 1.79 -13.82
C ALA A 102 10.55 1.17 -14.63
N ILE A 103 11.10 1.95 -15.57
CA ILE A 103 12.27 1.57 -16.35
C ILE A 103 13.37 2.56 -16.03
N THR A 104 14.50 2.06 -15.53
CA THR A 104 15.66 2.88 -15.17
C THR A 104 16.88 2.44 -15.97
N THR A 105 17.73 3.40 -16.34
CA THR A 105 18.98 3.17 -17.10
C THR A 105 20.22 3.14 -16.21
N ALA A 106 20.04 3.40 -14.90
CA ALA A 106 21.06 3.38 -13.86
C ALA A 106 20.38 3.21 -12.52
N ALA A 107 21.13 3.24 -11.41
CA ALA A 107 20.55 3.46 -10.08
C ALA A 107 19.79 4.79 -10.09
N ALA A 108 18.49 4.76 -9.85
CA ALA A 108 17.62 5.93 -10.00
C ALA A 108 16.36 5.85 -9.13
N THR A 109 15.76 7.01 -8.91
CA THR A 109 14.45 7.15 -8.29
C THR A 109 13.47 7.75 -9.30
N GLN A 110 12.45 7.00 -9.66
CA GLN A 110 11.36 7.47 -10.53
C GLN A 110 10.20 7.97 -9.66
N ILE A 111 9.80 9.22 -9.90
CA ILE A 111 8.64 9.83 -9.25
C ILE A 111 7.38 9.38 -10.00
N ILE A 112 6.35 8.98 -9.25
CA ILE A 112 5.04 8.60 -9.77
C ILE A 112 4.10 9.80 -9.60
N THR A 113 3.77 10.47 -10.70
CA THR A 113 2.90 11.65 -10.70
C THR A 113 1.86 11.57 -11.81
N PRO A 114 0.56 11.66 -11.47
CA PRO A 114 0.02 11.71 -10.10
C PRO A 114 0.35 10.43 -9.33
N ALA A 115 0.35 10.48 -7.99
CA ALA A 115 0.46 9.28 -7.17
C ALA A 115 -0.66 8.29 -7.53
N LEU A 116 -0.32 7.01 -7.61
CA LEU A 116 -1.31 5.97 -7.91
C LEU A 116 -1.64 5.16 -6.65
N ILE A 117 -2.85 4.61 -6.62
CA ILE A 117 -3.28 3.69 -5.57
C ILE A 117 -2.98 2.25 -6.02
N GLY A 118 -2.20 1.54 -5.21
CA GLY A 118 -2.01 0.11 -5.32
C GLY A 118 -2.65 -0.63 -4.16
N TRP A 119 -2.98 -1.90 -4.37
CA TRP A 119 -3.57 -2.75 -3.34
C TRP A 119 -3.19 -4.21 -3.54
N ASN A 120 -3.27 -4.99 -2.48
CA ASN A 120 -3.12 -6.44 -2.53
C ASN A 120 -4.48 -7.08 -2.80
N ASN A 121 -4.57 -7.89 -3.86
CA ASN A 121 -5.79 -8.56 -4.34
C ASN A 121 -5.81 -10.06 -4.04
N ASP A 122 -4.97 -10.54 -3.12
CA ASP A 122 -5.03 -11.92 -2.67
C ASP A 122 -6.39 -12.21 -2.00
N GLY A 123 -6.85 -13.47 -2.01
CA GLY A 123 -8.13 -13.86 -1.39
C GLY A 123 -8.25 -13.49 0.10
N THR A 124 -7.11 -13.36 0.79
CA THR A 124 -6.98 -12.70 2.10
C THR A 124 -5.93 -11.60 1.90
N PRO A 125 -6.33 -10.33 1.84
CA PRO A 125 -5.41 -9.22 1.60
C PRO A 125 -4.26 -9.17 2.61
N ALA A 126 -3.04 -9.09 2.12
CA ALA A 126 -1.81 -9.03 2.91
C ALA A 126 -1.02 -7.75 2.60
N SER A 127 -0.10 -7.38 3.50
CA SER A 127 0.79 -6.22 3.30
C SER A 127 1.92 -6.52 2.30
N THR A 128 1.63 -7.30 1.26
CA THR A 128 2.59 -7.75 0.26
C THR A 128 2.36 -7.04 -1.07
N VAL A 129 3.39 -6.40 -1.59
CA VAL A 129 3.45 -5.89 -2.97
C VAL A 129 4.29 -6.85 -3.79
N TYR A 130 3.71 -7.41 -4.85
CA TYR A 130 4.38 -8.34 -5.75
C TYR A 130 5.08 -7.57 -6.86
N ALA A 131 6.33 -7.91 -7.14
CA ALA A 131 7.09 -7.28 -8.22
C ALA A 131 7.84 -8.31 -9.07
N LYS A 132 7.96 -8.01 -10.36
CA LYS A 132 8.89 -8.61 -11.30
C LYS A 132 9.99 -7.58 -11.58
N VAL A 133 11.24 -7.99 -11.50
CA VAL A 133 12.41 -7.13 -11.75
C VAL A 133 13.26 -7.79 -12.84
N VAL A 134 13.49 -7.07 -13.90
CA VAL A 134 14.41 -7.46 -14.98
C VAL A 134 15.69 -6.66 -14.85
N ASN A 135 16.83 -7.33 -14.80
CA ASN A 135 18.13 -6.69 -14.73
C ASN A 135 18.50 -6.08 -16.09
N LYS A 136 18.72 -4.79 -16.14
CA LYS A 136 19.11 -4.02 -17.35
C LYS A 136 20.51 -3.40 -17.21
N SER A 137 21.28 -3.80 -16.17
CA SER A 137 22.54 -3.15 -15.81
C SER A 137 23.73 -3.49 -16.72
N GLY A 138 23.55 -4.45 -17.64
CA GLY A 138 24.65 -4.92 -18.50
C GLY A 138 25.53 -6.00 -17.85
N SER A 139 25.36 -6.28 -16.56
CA SER A 139 26.16 -7.26 -15.78
C SER A 139 25.28 -8.09 -14.86
N THR A 140 25.81 -9.22 -14.40
CA THR A 140 25.16 -10.04 -13.37
C THR A 140 25.23 -9.33 -12.02
N GLY A 141 24.10 -9.24 -11.30
CA GLY A 141 24.06 -8.58 -9.99
C GLY A 141 22.70 -8.66 -9.32
N SER A 142 22.64 -8.24 -8.07
CA SER A 142 21.40 -8.09 -7.31
C SER A 142 20.86 -6.67 -7.46
N ILE A 143 19.54 -6.55 -7.56
CA ILE A 143 18.85 -5.26 -7.66
C ILE A 143 17.92 -5.11 -6.47
N THR A 144 18.09 -4.00 -5.73
CA THR A 144 17.18 -3.59 -4.67
C THR A 144 16.14 -2.64 -5.24
N VAL A 145 14.87 -2.95 -5.01
CA VAL A 145 13.73 -2.08 -5.32
C VAL A 145 13.19 -1.50 -4.02
N THR A 146 13.11 -0.18 -3.93
CA THR A 146 12.54 0.54 -2.78
C THR A 146 11.31 1.30 -3.24
N LEU A 147 10.18 1.05 -2.58
CA LEU A 147 8.94 1.78 -2.75
C LEU A 147 8.88 2.92 -1.72
N HIS A 148 8.55 4.12 -2.15
CA HIS A 148 8.19 5.24 -1.29
C HIS A 148 6.69 5.42 -1.39
N TYR A 149 5.99 5.29 -0.29
CA TYR A 149 4.52 5.24 -0.30
C TYR A 149 3.90 5.82 0.98
N LEU A 150 2.60 6.06 0.91
CA LEU A 150 1.74 6.37 2.05
C LEU A 150 0.85 5.13 2.28
N PRO A 151 0.92 4.46 3.43
CA PRO A 151 0.00 3.37 3.74
C PRO A 151 -1.41 3.93 3.95
N LEU A 152 -2.39 3.28 3.33
CA LEU A 152 -3.82 3.61 3.44
C LEU A 152 -4.56 2.53 4.22
N GLU A 153 -4.09 1.25 4.13
CA GLU A 153 -4.54 0.13 4.94
C GLU A 153 -3.32 -0.75 5.26
N THR A 154 -3.11 -1.07 6.54
CA THR A 154 -1.99 -1.87 7.05
C THR A 154 -2.41 -3.29 7.46
#